data_8ee031612ec44544dabc2f19f7de004b
#
_entry.id   8ee031612ec44544dabc2f19f7de004b
#
_cell.length_a   1.000
_cell.length_b   1.000
_cell.length_c   1.000
_cell.angle_alpha   90.00
_cell.angle_beta   90.00
_cell.angle_gamma   90.00
#
_symmetry.space_group_name_H-M   'P 1'
#
loop_
_entity.id
_entity.type
_entity.pdbx_description
1 polymer ?
#
loop_
_entity_poly.entity_id
_entity_poly.type
_entity_poly.pdbx_seq_one_letter_code
_entity_poly.pdbx_strand_id
1 'polypeptide(L)'
;MNNCKNRQRAAVAAAGVLGILLLAAPEAAAEGFASGTALCLASVLPALFPFFVVCELLTTAPPPARLLRPLQRLLGLEAPEAAQAVALSWLGGYAVSAQLAGRLYGAQRISRRDARRLLLLGCCSGPGFVIGCVGGLLLGRLQLGVLLYAAQLAANLAATACLDLFSASGRQSRAFSATRPASPAPPQTAGLPDAISSAVSASLSVCGCVVFFRIVGAVIRAFLPVPPLLLSAALEISAGCADAAARGGQIALYGCCAVLSLLGLSVWSQIQLFAGDAFCPRALLLSRVLHFFFLQGLIRLCVRFLPGSLAVCSSLSARVVPISRLPPDAALLGFSFLCAALYKVRQNLYNK
;
A
#
# COMPACT_ATOMS: atom_id res chain seq x y z
N MET A 1 9.37 -28.71 11.05
CA MET A 1 9.10 -29.26 9.71
C MET A 1 7.62 -29.48 9.39
N ASN A 2 6.79 -30.00 10.29
CA ASN A 2 5.36 -30.28 10.02
C ASN A 2 4.51 -29.02 9.73
N ASN A 3 4.76 -27.90 10.40
CA ASN A 3 4.01 -26.65 10.19
C ASN A 3 4.24 -26.05 8.78
N CYS A 4 5.43 -26.20 8.20
CA CYS A 4 5.72 -25.70 6.86
C CYS A 4 5.00 -26.55 5.78
N LYS A 5 5.02 -27.86 5.92
CA LYS A 5 4.32 -28.78 5.03
C LYS A 5 2.79 -28.60 5.07
N ASN A 6 2.22 -28.37 6.25
CA ASN A 6 0.78 -28.11 6.40
C ASN A 6 0.37 -26.77 5.76
N ARG A 7 1.18 -25.71 5.91
CA ARG A 7 0.94 -24.43 5.24
C ARG A 7 1.00 -24.53 3.71
N GLN A 8 1.95 -25.30 3.19
CA GLN A 8 2.07 -25.53 1.75
C GLN A 8 0.90 -26.34 1.20
N ARG A 9 0.46 -27.39 1.90
CA ARG A 9 -0.74 -28.17 1.51
C ARG A 9 -2.00 -27.32 1.52
N ALA A 10 -2.18 -26.48 2.53
CA ALA A 10 -3.31 -25.55 2.61
C ALA A 10 -3.30 -24.54 1.45
N ALA A 11 -2.13 -24.01 1.09
CA ALA A 11 -1.99 -23.08 -0.03
C ALA A 11 -2.32 -23.77 -1.38
N VAL A 12 -1.86 -25.01 -1.60
CA VAL A 12 -2.17 -25.79 -2.81
C VAL A 12 -3.66 -26.09 -2.88
N ALA A 13 -4.27 -26.50 -1.76
CA ALA A 13 -5.72 -26.76 -1.71
C ALA A 13 -6.53 -25.49 -2.00
N ALA A 14 -6.16 -24.35 -1.41
CA ALA A 14 -6.79 -23.07 -1.68
C ALA A 14 -6.65 -22.65 -3.15
N ALA A 15 -5.48 -22.84 -3.74
CA ALA A 15 -5.26 -22.58 -5.17
C ALA A 15 -6.12 -23.49 -6.07
N GLY A 16 -6.25 -24.78 -5.72
CA GLY A 16 -7.12 -25.72 -6.43
C GLY A 16 -8.59 -25.32 -6.36
N VAL A 17 -9.08 -24.96 -5.18
CA VAL A 17 -10.46 -24.47 -4.99
C VAL A 17 -10.68 -23.19 -5.82
N LEU A 18 -9.74 -22.24 -5.77
CA LEU A 18 -9.87 -21.02 -6.57
C LEU A 18 -9.89 -21.34 -8.06
N GLY A 19 -9.03 -22.27 -8.53
CA GLY A 19 -9.04 -22.70 -9.93
C GLY A 19 -10.40 -23.27 -10.38
N ILE A 20 -11.02 -24.11 -9.54
CA ILE A 20 -12.36 -24.65 -9.81
C ILE A 20 -13.41 -23.52 -9.85
N LEU A 21 -13.36 -22.60 -8.91
CA LEU A 21 -14.29 -21.46 -8.86
C LEU A 21 -14.17 -20.54 -10.09
N LEU A 22 -12.93 -20.31 -10.57
CA LEU A 22 -12.67 -19.54 -11.79
C LEU A 22 -13.27 -20.22 -13.03
N LEU A 23 -13.16 -21.54 -13.12
CA LEU A 23 -13.76 -22.30 -14.21
C LEU A 23 -15.29 -22.35 -14.12
N ALA A 24 -15.85 -22.34 -12.92
CA ALA A 24 -17.28 -22.37 -12.69
C ALA A 24 -17.98 -21.01 -12.88
N ALA A 25 -17.23 -19.89 -12.83
CA ALA A 25 -17.76 -18.53 -13.02
C ALA A 25 -16.84 -17.69 -13.96
N PRO A 26 -16.65 -18.09 -15.22
CA PRO A 26 -15.73 -17.43 -16.13
C PRO A 26 -16.15 -15.97 -16.45
N GLU A 27 -17.43 -15.69 -16.52
CA GLU A 27 -17.95 -14.34 -16.76
C GLU A 27 -17.62 -13.40 -15.59
N ALA A 28 -17.82 -13.83 -14.35
CA ALA A 28 -17.45 -13.06 -13.16
C ALA A 28 -15.94 -12.84 -13.08
N ALA A 29 -15.14 -13.84 -13.47
CA ALA A 29 -13.68 -13.69 -13.53
C ALA A 29 -13.26 -12.67 -14.60
N ALA A 30 -13.87 -12.67 -15.77
CA ALA A 30 -13.62 -11.72 -16.84
C ALA A 30 -14.04 -10.29 -16.44
N GLU A 31 -15.20 -10.13 -15.78
CA GLU A 31 -15.64 -8.84 -15.24
C GLU A 31 -14.67 -8.31 -14.16
N GLY A 32 -14.24 -9.18 -13.24
CA GLY A 32 -13.25 -8.87 -12.22
C GLY A 32 -11.94 -8.40 -12.82
N PHE A 33 -11.45 -9.08 -13.87
CA PHE A 33 -10.24 -8.69 -14.61
C PHE A 33 -10.41 -7.34 -15.27
N ALA A 34 -11.49 -7.12 -16.02
CA ALA A 34 -11.75 -5.87 -16.73
C ALA A 34 -11.85 -4.68 -15.75
N SER A 35 -12.63 -4.84 -14.67
CA SER A 35 -12.79 -3.80 -13.67
C SER A 35 -11.50 -3.51 -12.90
N GLY A 36 -10.70 -4.55 -12.59
CA GLY A 36 -9.39 -4.41 -11.94
C GLY A 36 -8.39 -3.67 -12.82
N THR A 37 -8.32 -4.03 -14.10
CA THR A 37 -7.45 -3.38 -15.08
C THR A 37 -7.84 -1.92 -15.30
N ALA A 38 -9.13 -1.63 -15.44
CA ALA A 38 -9.63 -0.26 -15.56
C ALA A 38 -9.26 0.58 -14.32
N LEU A 39 -9.39 0.03 -13.12
CA LEU A 39 -8.99 0.69 -11.88
C LEU A 39 -7.47 0.98 -11.83
N CYS A 40 -6.66 0.02 -12.27
CA CYS A 40 -5.20 0.20 -12.35
C CYS A 40 -4.82 1.35 -13.27
N LEU A 41 -5.41 1.41 -14.46
CA LEU A 41 -5.11 2.44 -15.47
C LEU A 41 -5.64 3.82 -15.06
N ALA A 42 -6.85 3.88 -14.52
CA ALA A 42 -7.50 5.14 -14.19
C ALA A 42 -7.02 5.77 -12.88
N SER A 43 -6.60 4.97 -11.89
CA SER A 43 -6.32 5.45 -10.53
C SER A 43 -4.98 5.00 -9.98
N VAL A 44 -4.67 3.71 -10.05
CA VAL A 44 -3.50 3.15 -9.33
C VAL A 44 -2.20 3.60 -9.99
N LEU A 45 -2.06 3.41 -11.28
CA LEU A 45 -0.84 3.79 -12.02
C LEU A 45 -0.57 5.30 -11.99
N PRO A 46 -1.53 6.18 -12.31
CA PRO A 46 -1.30 7.62 -12.23
C PRO A 46 -0.93 8.10 -10.82
N ALA A 47 -1.49 7.45 -9.78
CA ALA A 47 -1.24 7.82 -8.40
C ALA A 47 0.09 7.29 -7.85
N LEU A 48 0.60 6.16 -8.35
CA LEU A 48 1.77 5.50 -7.76
C LEU A 48 3.04 5.64 -8.60
N PHE A 49 2.94 5.46 -9.91
CA PHE A 49 4.11 5.40 -10.79
C PHE A 49 5.02 6.63 -10.70
N PRO A 50 4.52 7.89 -10.77
CA PRO A 50 5.39 9.06 -10.65
C PRO A 50 6.12 9.12 -9.32
N PHE A 51 5.44 8.77 -8.22
CA PHE A 51 6.05 8.74 -6.89
C PHE A 51 7.08 7.63 -6.75
N PHE A 52 6.89 6.47 -7.38
CA PHE A 52 7.90 5.41 -7.40
C PHE A 52 9.18 5.88 -8.11
N VAL A 53 9.07 6.54 -9.27
CA VAL A 53 10.23 7.10 -9.98
C VAL A 53 10.96 8.12 -9.10
N VAL A 54 10.23 9.06 -8.49
CA VAL A 54 10.82 10.07 -7.60
C VAL A 54 11.50 9.41 -6.39
N CYS A 55 10.84 8.45 -5.76
CA CYS A 55 11.42 7.74 -4.62
C CYS A 55 12.68 6.97 -5.00
N GLU A 56 12.69 6.30 -6.17
CA GLU A 56 13.89 5.62 -6.68
C GLU A 56 15.05 6.59 -6.88
N LEU A 57 14.82 7.71 -7.55
CA LEU A 57 15.84 8.73 -7.75
C LEU A 57 16.38 9.28 -6.42
N LEU A 58 15.51 9.55 -5.45
CA LEU A 58 15.91 10.07 -4.16
C LEU A 58 16.66 9.04 -3.29
N THR A 59 16.45 7.75 -3.51
CA THR A 59 17.19 6.70 -2.77
C THR A 59 18.60 6.49 -3.27
N THR A 60 18.94 6.95 -4.48
CA THR A 60 20.31 6.89 -5.01
C THR A 60 21.21 7.96 -4.39
N ALA A 61 20.62 9.06 -3.92
CA ALA A 61 21.36 10.12 -3.25
C ALA A 61 21.64 9.75 -1.77
N PRO A 62 22.81 10.12 -1.25
CA PRO A 62 23.09 9.93 0.18
C PRO A 62 22.08 10.73 1.02
N PRO A 63 21.61 10.16 2.14
CA PRO A 63 20.62 10.83 2.97
C PRO A 63 21.16 12.17 3.48
N PRO A 64 20.39 13.27 3.36
CA PRO A 64 20.79 14.57 3.88
C PRO A 64 20.74 14.56 5.43
N ALA A 65 21.78 13.99 6.06
CA ALA A 65 21.79 13.66 7.48
C ALA A 65 21.45 14.86 8.38
N ARG A 66 21.85 16.08 8.01
CA ARG A 66 21.54 17.27 8.81
C ARG A 66 20.03 17.57 8.82
N LEU A 67 19.36 17.41 7.69
CA LEU A 67 17.92 17.65 7.54
C LEU A 67 17.09 16.53 8.20
N LEU A 68 17.57 15.30 8.14
CA LEU A 68 16.86 14.13 8.64
C LEU A 68 17.09 13.85 10.14
N ARG A 69 18.11 14.44 10.77
CA ARG A 69 18.39 14.25 12.20
C ARG A 69 17.20 14.52 13.13
N PRO A 70 16.44 15.62 12.99
CA PRO A 70 15.28 15.85 13.86
C PRO A 70 14.21 14.77 13.65
N LEU A 71 13.93 14.39 12.41
CA LEU A 71 12.99 13.32 12.08
C LEU A 71 13.48 11.97 12.63
N GLN A 72 14.76 11.64 12.45
CA GLN A 72 15.39 10.43 12.96
C GLN A 72 15.24 10.31 14.48
N ARG A 73 15.49 11.40 15.21
CA ARG A 73 15.35 11.44 16.68
C ARG A 73 13.90 11.32 17.11
N LEU A 74 13.00 12.08 16.47
CA LEU A 74 11.56 12.04 16.76
C LEU A 74 10.98 10.65 16.57
N LEU A 75 11.38 9.98 15.49
CA LEU A 75 10.91 8.65 15.15
C LEU A 75 11.71 7.53 15.85
N GLY A 76 12.74 7.84 16.62
CA GLY A 76 13.57 6.89 17.35
C GLY A 76 14.26 5.86 16.45
N LEU A 77 14.73 6.30 15.28
CA LEU A 77 15.44 5.50 14.29
C LEU A 77 16.96 5.56 14.55
N GLU A 78 17.66 4.47 14.27
CA GLU A 78 19.11 4.35 14.50
C GLU A 78 19.90 4.83 13.28
N ALA A 79 19.43 4.49 12.06
CA ALA A 79 20.10 4.83 10.81
C ALA A 79 19.46 6.05 10.11
N PRO A 80 20.24 6.97 9.53
CA PRO A 80 19.71 8.08 8.74
C PRO A 80 19.01 7.61 7.47
N GLU A 81 19.42 6.48 6.89
CA GLU A 81 18.76 5.84 5.75
C GLU A 81 17.33 5.40 6.10
N ALA A 82 17.11 4.94 7.33
CA ALA A 82 15.76 4.59 7.78
C ALA A 82 14.87 5.83 7.87
N ALA A 83 15.39 6.97 8.32
CA ALA A 83 14.65 8.22 8.37
C ALA A 83 14.31 8.75 6.96
N GLN A 84 15.24 8.65 6.01
CA GLN A 84 14.99 8.96 4.61
C GLN A 84 13.90 8.06 4.03
N ALA A 85 14.01 6.75 4.27
CA ALA A 85 13.04 5.77 3.80
C ALA A 85 11.64 6.01 4.36
N VAL A 86 11.49 6.42 5.64
CA VAL A 86 10.19 6.81 6.22
C VAL A 86 9.63 8.05 5.51
N ALA A 87 10.44 9.09 5.30
CA ALA A 87 10.00 10.30 4.61
C ALA A 87 9.53 9.99 3.17
N LEU A 88 10.28 9.15 2.44
CA LEU A 88 9.91 8.71 1.09
C LEU A 88 8.65 7.82 1.11
N SER A 89 8.47 7.01 2.14
CA SER A 89 7.28 6.17 2.31
C SER A 89 6.02 7.00 2.49
N TRP A 90 6.11 8.14 3.14
CA TRP A 90 4.97 9.07 3.24
C TRP A 90 4.57 9.65 1.89
N LEU A 91 5.49 9.78 0.95
CA LEU A 91 5.18 10.21 -0.42
C LEU A 91 4.71 9.05 -1.31
N GLY A 92 5.42 7.93 -1.27
CA GLY A 92 5.17 6.80 -2.16
C GLY A 92 4.20 5.74 -1.60
N GLY A 93 3.84 5.84 -0.32
CA GLY A 93 2.91 4.92 0.33
C GLY A 93 3.53 3.60 0.77
N TYR A 94 2.67 2.65 1.17
CA TYR A 94 3.03 1.36 1.75
C TYR A 94 3.93 0.49 0.86
N ALA A 95 3.76 0.56 -0.46
CA ALA A 95 4.58 -0.22 -1.39
C ALA A 95 6.04 0.25 -1.39
N VAL A 96 6.28 1.59 -1.38
CA VAL A 96 7.62 2.17 -1.24
C VAL A 96 8.20 1.84 0.13
N SER A 97 7.40 1.93 1.20
CA SER A 97 7.82 1.55 2.54
C SER A 97 8.33 0.10 2.60
N ALA A 98 7.56 -0.82 2.04
CA ALA A 98 7.90 -2.24 2.02
C ALA A 98 9.16 -2.52 1.18
N GLN A 99 9.25 -1.90 -0.01
CA GLN A 99 10.39 -2.05 -0.90
C GLN A 99 11.69 -1.52 -0.27
N LEU A 100 11.64 -0.33 0.35
CA LEU A 100 12.80 0.25 1.01
C LEU A 100 13.20 -0.55 2.25
N ALA A 101 12.23 -1.02 3.06
CA ALA A 101 12.49 -1.87 4.20
C ALA A 101 13.19 -3.17 3.78
N GLY A 102 12.68 -3.85 2.74
CA GLY A 102 13.28 -5.07 2.22
C GLY A 102 14.69 -4.85 1.69
N ARG A 103 14.89 -3.83 0.85
CA ARG A 103 16.20 -3.51 0.25
C ARG A 103 17.25 -3.10 1.29
N LEU A 104 16.92 -2.15 2.16
CA LEU A 104 17.86 -1.64 3.16
C LEU A 104 18.20 -2.70 4.21
N TYR A 105 17.22 -3.50 4.63
CA TYR A 105 17.45 -4.59 5.57
C TYR A 105 18.24 -5.74 4.93
N GLY A 106 17.90 -6.15 3.70
CA GLY A 106 18.63 -7.19 2.96
C GLY A 106 20.07 -6.80 2.66
N ALA A 107 20.33 -5.51 2.39
CA ALA A 107 21.67 -4.95 2.24
C ALA A 107 22.38 -4.67 3.59
N GLN A 108 21.80 -5.05 4.73
CA GLN A 108 22.33 -4.82 6.09
C GLN A 108 22.64 -3.35 6.41
N ARG A 109 21.99 -2.39 5.75
CA ARG A 109 22.15 -0.95 5.96
C ARG A 109 21.33 -0.42 7.14
N ILE A 110 20.26 -1.13 7.51
CA ILE A 110 19.42 -0.79 8.67
C ILE A 110 19.23 -2.01 9.56
N SER A 111 19.02 -1.77 10.85
CA SER A 111 18.72 -2.82 11.82
C SER A 111 17.32 -3.42 11.61
N ARG A 112 17.09 -4.63 12.14
CA ARG A 112 15.74 -5.22 12.14
C ARG A 112 14.71 -4.35 12.87
N ARG A 113 15.17 -3.61 13.88
CA ARG A 113 14.34 -2.64 14.60
C ARG A 113 13.93 -1.48 13.68
N ASP A 114 14.88 -0.90 12.95
CA ASP A 114 14.62 0.18 12.00
C ASP A 114 13.74 -0.29 10.85
N ALA A 115 13.98 -1.48 10.30
CA ALA A 115 13.16 -2.06 9.25
C ALA A 115 11.70 -2.26 9.71
N ARG A 116 11.51 -2.79 10.93
CA ARG A 116 10.18 -2.89 11.54
C ARG A 116 9.53 -1.51 11.72
N ARG A 117 10.25 -0.52 12.27
CA ARG A 117 9.72 0.84 12.46
C ARG A 117 9.38 1.51 11.14
N LEU A 118 10.23 1.35 10.12
CA LEU A 118 9.98 1.84 8.77
C LEU A 118 8.65 1.28 8.22
N LEU A 119 8.43 -0.04 8.35
CA LEU A 119 7.16 -0.65 7.93
C LEU A 119 5.96 -0.11 8.72
N LEU A 120 6.08 0.09 10.03
CA LEU A 120 4.97 0.59 10.84
C LEU A 120 4.65 2.07 10.57
N LEU A 121 5.68 2.91 10.46
CA LEU A 121 5.54 4.35 10.22
C LEU A 121 5.17 4.67 8.77
N GLY A 122 5.71 3.91 7.82
CA GLY A 122 5.52 4.11 6.39
C GLY A 122 4.33 3.36 5.80
N CYS A 123 3.69 2.45 6.56
CA CYS A 123 2.55 1.69 6.06
C CYS A 123 1.26 2.54 6.03
N CYS A 124 1.23 3.47 5.10
CA CYS A 124 0.09 4.33 4.79
C CYS A 124 -0.12 4.38 3.28
N SER A 125 -1.31 4.73 2.87
CA SER A 125 -1.56 5.02 1.45
C SER A 125 -0.94 6.36 1.08
N GLY A 126 -0.34 6.45 -0.10
CA GLY A 126 0.32 7.68 -0.57
C GLY A 126 -0.66 8.83 -0.84
N PRO A 127 -0.15 10.09 -0.89
CA PRO A 127 -0.99 11.28 -1.09
C PRO A 127 -1.73 11.27 -2.43
N GLY A 128 -1.13 10.74 -3.49
CA GLY A 128 -1.78 10.60 -4.79
C GLY A 128 -3.08 9.80 -4.70
N PHE A 129 -3.08 8.68 -3.96
CA PHE A 129 -4.27 7.88 -3.75
C PHE A 129 -5.25 8.53 -2.75
N VAL A 130 -4.78 8.96 -1.58
CA VAL A 130 -5.69 9.46 -0.54
C VAL A 130 -6.26 10.82 -0.89
N ILE A 131 -5.43 11.75 -1.35
CA ILE A 131 -5.88 13.11 -1.68
C ILE A 131 -6.56 13.13 -3.05
N GLY A 132 -5.89 12.57 -4.08
CA GLY A 132 -6.38 12.61 -5.45
C GLY A 132 -7.57 11.68 -5.66
N CYS A 133 -7.41 10.38 -5.41
CA CYS A 133 -8.44 9.40 -5.67
C CYS A 133 -9.53 9.42 -4.59
N VAL A 134 -9.21 9.16 -3.32
CA VAL A 134 -10.23 9.06 -2.27
C VAL A 134 -10.90 10.42 -2.01
N GLY A 135 -10.11 11.46 -1.77
CA GLY A 135 -10.64 12.80 -1.49
C GLY A 135 -11.27 13.45 -2.72
N GLY A 136 -10.51 13.55 -3.81
CA GLY A 136 -10.91 14.28 -5.00
C GLY A 136 -11.96 13.56 -5.84
N LEU A 137 -11.73 12.29 -6.19
CA LEU A 137 -12.63 11.54 -7.08
C LEU A 137 -13.79 10.88 -6.35
N LEU A 138 -13.52 10.17 -5.24
CA LEU A 138 -14.55 9.37 -4.58
C LEU A 138 -15.42 10.19 -3.61
N LEU A 139 -14.80 11.05 -2.80
CA LEU A 139 -15.54 11.90 -1.84
C LEU A 139 -15.89 13.27 -2.41
N GLY A 140 -15.42 13.61 -3.64
CA GLY A 140 -15.73 14.86 -4.32
C GLY A 140 -15.09 16.12 -3.68
N ARG A 141 -14.13 15.95 -2.75
CA ARG A 141 -13.45 17.04 -2.05
C ARG A 141 -11.99 16.76 -1.76
N LEU A 142 -11.11 17.51 -2.40
CA LEU A 142 -9.66 17.40 -2.17
C LEU A 142 -9.30 17.71 -0.70
N GLN A 143 -9.99 18.65 -0.07
CA GLN A 143 -9.76 19.04 1.34
C GLN A 143 -9.98 17.88 2.32
N LEU A 144 -11.02 17.03 2.07
CA LEU A 144 -11.22 15.81 2.84
C LEU A 144 -10.09 14.81 2.62
N GLY A 145 -9.57 14.72 1.40
CA GLY A 145 -8.40 13.90 1.11
C GLY A 145 -7.15 14.36 1.85
N VAL A 146 -6.91 15.67 1.91
CA VAL A 146 -5.79 16.24 2.70
C VAL A 146 -5.98 15.95 4.18
N LEU A 147 -7.19 16.12 4.72
CA LEU A 147 -7.50 15.79 6.12
C LEU A 147 -7.28 14.30 6.40
N LEU A 148 -7.81 13.42 5.55
CA LEU A 148 -7.63 11.98 5.67
C LEU A 148 -6.15 11.60 5.63
N TYR A 149 -5.38 12.22 4.73
CA TYR A 149 -3.96 11.97 4.60
C TYR A 149 -3.19 12.40 5.85
N ALA A 150 -3.43 13.59 6.36
CA ALA A 150 -2.81 14.07 7.59
C ALA A 150 -3.20 13.19 8.80
N ALA A 151 -4.49 12.85 8.91
CA ALA A 151 -5.00 12.02 9.99
C ALA A 151 -4.42 10.60 9.96
N GLN A 152 -4.24 9.98 8.78
CA GLN A 152 -3.63 8.64 8.69
C GLN A 152 -2.15 8.66 9.08
N LEU A 153 -1.39 9.72 8.75
CA LEU A 153 0.00 9.86 9.21
C LEU A 153 0.05 10.00 10.73
N ALA A 154 -0.79 10.85 11.31
CA ALA A 154 -0.88 11.01 12.76
C ALA A 154 -1.29 9.69 13.44
N ALA A 155 -2.25 8.95 12.87
CA ALA A 155 -2.66 7.64 13.37
C ALA A 155 -1.53 6.59 13.30
N ASN A 156 -0.70 6.60 12.24
CA ASN A 156 0.48 5.73 12.15
C ASN A 156 1.52 6.05 13.23
N LEU A 157 1.79 7.35 13.47
CA LEU A 157 2.69 7.79 14.53
C LEU A 157 2.18 7.33 15.90
N ALA A 158 0.90 7.57 16.20
CA ALA A 158 0.27 7.19 17.46
C ALA A 158 0.28 5.65 17.64
N ALA A 159 -0.09 4.87 16.61
CA ALA A 159 -0.08 3.42 16.67
C ALA A 159 1.32 2.85 16.92
N THR A 160 2.35 3.42 16.26
CA THR A 160 3.73 3.00 16.46
C THR A 160 4.23 3.35 17.86
N ALA A 161 3.93 4.56 18.36
CA ALA A 161 4.29 4.97 19.71
C ALA A 161 3.63 4.06 20.76
N CYS A 162 2.34 3.73 20.61
CA CYS A 162 1.67 2.76 21.48
C CYS A 162 2.36 1.40 21.49
N LEU A 163 2.70 0.87 20.32
CA LEU A 163 3.38 -0.43 20.23
C LEU A 163 4.75 -0.42 20.90
N ASP A 164 5.47 0.70 20.84
CA ASP A 164 6.74 0.85 21.51
C ASP A 164 6.60 0.88 23.03
N LEU A 165 5.59 1.56 23.56
CA LEU A 165 5.29 1.58 24.99
C LEU A 165 5.00 0.17 25.53
N PHE A 166 4.19 -0.63 24.83
CA PHE A 166 3.91 -2.01 25.21
C PHE A 166 5.11 -2.94 25.02
N SER A 167 6.02 -2.62 24.10
CA SER A 167 7.25 -3.41 23.88
C SER A 167 8.38 -3.05 24.84
N ALA A 168 8.37 -1.87 25.46
CA ALA A 168 9.40 -1.40 26.39
C ALA A 168 9.40 -2.16 27.71
N SER A 169 8.29 -2.81 28.09
CA SER A 169 8.17 -3.62 29.32
C SER A 169 9.05 -4.89 29.36
N GLY A 170 9.73 -5.26 28.27
CA GLY A 170 10.49 -6.51 28.15
C GLY A 170 11.91 -6.37 27.59
N ARG A 171 12.51 -5.18 27.53
CA ARG A 171 13.72 -4.97 26.74
C ARG A 171 14.97 -4.62 27.54
N GLN A 172 15.84 -5.59 27.71
CA GLN A 172 17.28 -5.36 27.64
C GLN A 172 17.64 -5.06 26.18
N SER A 173 18.08 -3.84 25.92
CA SER A 173 18.76 -3.47 24.68
C SER A 173 19.94 -4.40 24.45
N ARG A 174 19.80 -5.41 23.61
CA ARG A 174 20.97 -5.92 22.93
C ARG A 174 21.42 -4.79 22.02
N ALA A 175 22.48 -4.09 22.46
CA ALA A 175 23.22 -3.19 21.60
C ALA A 175 23.48 -3.95 20.30
N PHE A 176 22.93 -3.44 19.19
CA PHE A 176 23.34 -3.87 17.87
C PHE A 176 24.83 -3.51 17.79
N SER A 177 25.68 -4.50 17.99
CA SER A 177 27.08 -4.36 17.67
C SER A 177 27.07 -4.04 16.18
N ALA A 178 27.39 -2.80 15.87
CA ALA A 178 27.60 -2.38 14.50
C ALA A 178 28.73 -3.25 13.96
N THR A 179 28.39 -4.41 13.47
CA THR A 179 29.27 -5.15 12.58
C THR A 179 29.55 -4.13 11.48
N ARG A 180 30.82 -3.73 11.45
CA ARG A 180 31.46 -2.83 10.51
C ARG A 180 30.64 -2.76 9.23
N PRO A 181 30.22 -1.56 8.78
CA PRO A 181 29.45 -1.46 7.56
C PRO A 181 30.20 -2.26 6.51
N ALA A 182 29.53 -3.25 5.94
CA ALA A 182 30.02 -3.88 4.72
C ALA A 182 30.38 -2.71 3.81
N SER A 183 31.61 -2.74 3.31
CA SER A 183 32.17 -1.69 2.42
C SER A 183 31.02 -1.21 1.54
N PRO A 184 30.73 0.10 1.48
CA PRO A 184 29.61 0.56 0.71
C PRO A 184 29.78 -0.01 -0.68
N ALA A 185 28.85 -0.89 -1.09
CA ALA A 185 28.75 -1.23 -2.50
C ALA A 185 28.72 0.12 -3.23
N PRO A 186 29.57 0.32 -4.27
CA PRO A 186 29.67 1.60 -4.93
C PRO A 186 28.23 2.06 -5.21
N PRO A 187 27.92 3.34 -4.97
CA PRO A 187 26.60 3.86 -5.27
C PRO A 187 26.35 3.49 -6.74
N GLN A 188 25.46 2.54 -6.96
CA GLN A 188 24.95 2.35 -8.31
C GLN A 188 24.29 3.67 -8.61
N THR A 189 24.93 4.45 -9.46
CA THR A 189 24.37 5.67 -10.03
C THR A 189 23.23 5.21 -10.94
N ALA A 190 22.13 4.75 -10.32
CA ALA A 190 20.93 4.40 -11.04
C ALA A 190 20.46 5.68 -11.70
N GLY A 191 20.62 5.75 -13.01
CA GLY A 191 20.15 6.88 -13.79
C GLY A 191 18.63 6.92 -13.84
N LEU A 192 18.10 7.97 -14.44
CA LEU A 192 16.65 8.07 -14.67
C LEU A 192 16.07 6.81 -15.38
N PRO A 193 16.74 6.18 -16.37
CA PRO A 193 16.24 4.95 -16.98
C PRO A 193 16.08 3.79 -15.99
N ASP A 194 17.03 3.62 -15.07
CA ASP A 194 16.98 2.56 -14.07
C ASP A 194 15.86 2.80 -13.04
N ALA A 195 15.69 4.07 -12.64
CA ALA A 195 14.60 4.47 -11.75
C ALA A 195 13.23 4.23 -12.40
N ILE A 196 13.07 4.55 -13.68
CA ILE A 196 11.85 4.29 -14.45
C ILE A 196 11.60 2.77 -14.54
N SER A 197 12.62 1.97 -14.86
CA SER A 197 12.50 0.50 -14.97
C SER A 197 12.07 -0.13 -13.66
N SER A 198 12.68 0.29 -12.53
CA SER A 198 12.32 -0.16 -11.18
C SER A 198 10.88 0.21 -10.83
N ALA A 199 10.49 1.46 -11.09
CA ALA A 199 9.15 1.97 -10.85
C ALA A 199 8.08 1.25 -11.68
N VAL A 200 8.37 0.92 -12.96
CA VAL A 200 7.49 0.11 -13.82
C VAL A 200 7.28 -1.27 -13.21
N SER A 201 8.36 -1.95 -12.82
CA SER A 201 8.28 -3.29 -12.21
C SER A 201 7.46 -3.30 -10.92
N ALA A 202 7.69 -2.32 -10.05
CA ALA A 202 6.93 -2.17 -8.81
C ALA A 202 5.44 -1.88 -9.09
N SER A 203 5.14 -0.98 -10.01
CA SER A 203 3.77 -0.62 -10.39
C SER A 203 3.00 -1.79 -10.96
N LEU A 204 3.64 -2.62 -11.78
CA LEU A 204 3.01 -3.84 -12.33
C LEU A 204 2.72 -4.88 -11.25
N SER A 205 3.64 -5.06 -10.31
CA SER A 205 3.41 -5.97 -9.18
C SER A 205 2.20 -5.55 -8.36
N VAL A 206 2.05 -4.23 -8.13
CA VAL A 206 0.86 -3.65 -7.47
C VAL A 206 -0.40 -3.91 -8.29
N CYS A 207 -0.38 -3.60 -9.59
CA CYS A 207 -1.52 -3.82 -10.49
C CYS A 207 -1.92 -5.30 -10.56
N GLY A 208 -0.94 -6.20 -10.63
CA GLY A 208 -1.19 -7.65 -10.59
C GLY A 208 -1.94 -8.09 -9.33
N CYS A 209 -1.55 -7.58 -8.17
CA CYS A 209 -2.28 -7.83 -6.93
C CYS A 209 -3.71 -7.25 -6.97
N VAL A 210 -3.87 -6.01 -7.42
CA VAL A 210 -5.20 -5.37 -7.51
C VAL A 210 -6.12 -6.17 -8.43
N VAL A 211 -5.68 -6.49 -9.65
CA VAL A 211 -6.46 -7.25 -10.63
C VAL A 211 -6.81 -8.62 -10.07
N PHE A 212 -5.85 -9.35 -9.48
CA PHE A 212 -6.09 -10.66 -8.90
C PHE A 212 -7.18 -10.62 -7.81
N PHE A 213 -7.08 -9.71 -6.85
CA PHE A 213 -8.06 -9.62 -5.78
C PHE A 213 -9.43 -9.09 -6.25
N ARG A 214 -9.48 -8.32 -7.34
CA ARG A 214 -10.74 -7.95 -8.02
C ARG A 214 -11.41 -9.18 -8.65
N ILE A 215 -10.64 -10.05 -9.32
CA ILE A 215 -11.14 -11.32 -9.86
C ILE A 215 -11.69 -12.18 -8.72
N VAL A 216 -10.89 -12.40 -7.66
CA VAL A 216 -11.30 -13.18 -6.49
C VAL A 216 -12.60 -12.63 -5.89
N GLY A 217 -12.70 -11.31 -5.73
CA GLY A 217 -13.91 -10.66 -5.22
C GLY A 217 -15.13 -10.85 -6.10
N ALA A 218 -14.98 -10.75 -7.43
CA ALA A 218 -16.07 -10.98 -8.39
C ALA A 218 -16.55 -12.43 -8.36
N VAL A 219 -15.63 -13.37 -8.34
CA VAL A 219 -15.95 -14.82 -8.28
C VAL A 219 -16.61 -15.18 -6.95
N ILE A 220 -16.12 -14.68 -5.81
CA ILE A 220 -16.77 -14.95 -4.51
C ILE A 220 -18.23 -14.44 -4.52
N ARG A 221 -18.49 -13.26 -5.07
CA ARG A 221 -19.85 -12.70 -5.16
C ARG A 221 -20.78 -13.50 -6.05
N ALA A 222 -20.26 -14.22 -7.04
CA ALA A 222 -21.08 -15.08 -7.89
C ALA A 222 -21.65 -16.28 -7.13
N PHE A 223 -20.98 -16.74 -6.06
CA PHE A 223 -21.40 -17.92 -5.30
C PHE A 223 -21.94 -17.59 -3.91
N LEU A 224 -21.53 -16.47 -3.31
CA LEU A 224 -21.87 -16.13 -1.93
C LEU A 224 -22.51 -14.74 -1.84
N PRO A 225 -23.63 -14.59 -1.13
CA PRO A 225 -24.31 -13.31 -0.93
C PRO A 225 -23.60 -12.46 0.14
N VAL A 226 -22.30 -12.19 -0.06
CA VAL A 226 -21.51 -11.36 0.87
C VAL A 226 -21.76 -9.89 0.57
N PRO A 227 -21.98 -9.03 1.59
CA PRO A 227 -22.11 -7.59 1.40
C PRO A 227 -20.91 -7.02 0.63
N PRO A 228 -21.12 -6.30 -0.50
CA PRO A 228 -20.05 -5.85 -1.37
C PRO A 228 -18.96 -5.05 -0.63
N LEU A 229 -19.36 -4.12 0.24
CA LEU A 229 -18.44 -3.30 1.01
C LEU A 229 -17.51 -4.12 1.93
N LEU A 230 -18.03 -5.15 2.60
CA LEU A 230 -17.20 -5.98 3.48
C LEU A 230 -16.20 -6.80 2.68
N LEU A 231 -16.63 -7.38 1.58
CA LEU A 231 -15.76 -8.19 0.73
C LEU A 231 -14.68 -7.34 0.06
N SER A 232 -15.04 -6.21 -0.54
CA SER A 232 -14.07 -5.33 -1.19
C SER A 232 -13.09 -4.72 -0.19
N ALA A 233 -13.55 -4.28 0.98
CA ALA A 233 -12.69 -3.78 2.05
C ALA A 233 -11.70 -4.83 2.57
N ALA A 234 -12.12 -6.11 2.64
CA ALA A 234 -11.24 -7.19 3.05
C ALA A 234 -10.22 -7.57 1.97
N LEU A 235 -10.58 -7.45 0.70
CA LEU A 235 -9.75 -7.91 -0.40
C LEU A 235 -8.85 -6.81 -0.96
N GLU A 236 -9.40 -5.61 -1.25
CA GLU A 236 -8.68 -4.60 -2.02
C GLU A 236 -9.08 -3.17 -1.61
N ILE A 237 -8.09 -2.35 -1.29
CA ILE A 237 -8.25 -1.02 -0.71
C ILE A 237 -9.01 -0.05 -1.62
N SER A 238 -8.72 -0.05 -2.93
CA SER A 238 -9.34 0.90 -3.87
C SER A 238 -10.81 0.58 -4.10
N ALA A 239 -11.13 -0.70 -4.24
CA ALA A 239 -12.51 -1.17 -4.34
C ALA A 239 -13.29 -0.90 -3.06
N GLY A 240 -12.67 -1.18 -1.90
CA GLY A 240 -13.28 -0.91 -0.60
C GLY A 240 -13.59 0.57 -0.40
N CYS A 241 -12.68 1.47 -0.78
CA CYS A 241 -12.92 2.91 -0.73
C CYS A 241 -14.04 3.34 -1.70
N ALA A 242 -14.07 2.78 -2.91
CA ALA A 242 -15.13 3.08 -3.89
C ALA A 242 -16.50 2.64 -3.39
N ASP A 243 -16.61 1.41 -2.87
CA ASP A 243 -17.86 0.88 -2.32
C ASP A 243 -18.31 1.63 -1.05
N ALA A 244 -17.37 2.08 -0.22
CA ALA A 244 -17.66 2.93 0.93
C ALA A 244 -18.18 4.30 0.49
N ALA A 245 -17.52 4.93 -0.48
CA ALA A 245 -17.91 6.23 -1.01
C ALA A 245 -19.29 6.20 -1.68
N ALA A 246 -19.63 5.11 -2.38
CA ALA A 246 -20.93 4.93 -3.01
C ALA A 246 -22.10 4.91 -2.01
N ARG A 247 -21.84 4.62 -0.72
CA ARG A 247 -22.87 4.67 0.34
C ARG A 247 -23.26 6.10 0.74
N GLY A 248 -22.38 7.08 0.45
CA GLY A 248 -22.61 8.48 0.79
C GLY A 248 -22.52 8.81 2.30
N GLY A 249 -22.67 10.08 2.63
CA GLY A 249 -22.74 10.59 3.99
C GLY A 249 -21.56 10.20 4.90
N GLN A 250 -21.87 9.96 6.16
CA GLN A 250 -20.88 9.56 7.15
C GLN A 250 -20.28 8.18 6.87
N ILE A 251 -21.06 7.27 6.27
CA ILE A 251 -20.60 5.91 5.92
C ILE A 251 -19.48 5.98 4.90
N ALA A 252 -19.54 6.90 3.93
CA ALA A 252 -18.48 7.11 2.96
C ALA A 252 -17.16 7.49 3.65
N LEU A 253 -17.20 8.47 4.54
CA LEU A 253 -16.00 8.96 5.22
C LEU A 253 -15.41 7.91 6.17
N TYR A 254 -16.21 7.40 7.11
CA TYR A 254 -15.75 6.42 8.10
C TYR A 254 -15.44 5.06 7.48
N GLY A 255 -16.16 4.68 6.43
CA GLY A 255 -15.87 3.49 5.65
C GLY A 255 -14.52 3.57 4.94
N CYS A 256 -14.22 4.71 4.28
CA CYS A 256 -12.90 4.95 3.70
C CYS A 256 -11.80 4.90 4.78
N CYS A 257 -12.02 5.49 5.97
CA CYS A 257 -11.07 5.39 7.09
C CYS A 257 -10.82 3.95 7.52
N ALA A 258 -11.87 3.13 7.60
CA ALA A 258 -11.76 1.72 7.96
C ALA A 258 -10.92 0.95 6.91
N VAL A 259 -11.25 1.13 5.63
CA VAL A 259 -10.54 0.48 4.51
C VAL A 259 -9.08 0.91 4.45
N LEU A 260 -8.79 2.22 4.57
CA LEU A 260 -7.43 2.77 4.61
C LEU A 260 -6.61 2.24 5.80
N SER A 261 -7.26 1.89 6.92
CA SER A 261 -6.59 1.31 8.08
C SER A 261 -6.30 -0.17 7.92
N LEU A 262 -7.25 -0.95 7.42
CA LEU A 262 -7.14 -2.40 7.29
C LEU A 262 -6.32 -2.84 6.09
N LEU A 263 -6.26 -2.00 5.05
CA LEU A 263 -5.46 -2.15 3.82
C LEU A 263 -5.94 -3.23 2.84
N GLY A 264 -6.70 -4.22 3.29
CA GLY A 264 -7.12 -5.38 2.49
C GLY A 264 -5.99 -6.38 2.18
N LEU A 265 -6.35 -7.58 1.80
CA LEU A 265 -5.41 -8.68 1.52
C LEU A 265 -4.45 -8.37 0.36
N SER A 266 -4.89 -7.59 -0.62
CA SER A 266 -4.07 -7.14 -1.75
C SER A 266 -2.83 -6.40 -1.26
N VAL A 267 -3.00 -5.41 -0.38
CA VAL A 267 -1.89 -4.62 0.17
C VAL A 267 -1.01 -5.45 1.10
N TRP A 268 -1.61 -6.33 1.92
CA TRP A 268 -0.83 -7.25 2.76
C TRP A 268 0.08 -8.15 1.93
N SER A 269 -0.41 -8.67 0.81
CA SER A 269 0.38 -9.48 -0.13
C SER A 269 1.53 -8.68 -0.77
N GLN A 270 1.27 -7.41 -1.12
CA GLN A 270 2.28 -6.49 -1.66
C GLN A 270 3.37 -6.18 -0.63
N ILE A 271 2.98 -5.87 0.63
CA ILE A 271 3.93 -5.61 1.70
C ILE A 271 4.81 -6.85 1.94
N GLN A 272 4.21 -8.04 1.96
CA GLN A 272 4.96 -9.28 2.13
C GLN A 272 5.94 -9.53 0.98
N LEU A 273 5.51 -9.28 -0.27
CA LEU A 273 6.33 -9.43 -1.47
C LEU A 273 7.57 -8.53 -1.44
N PHE A 274 7.36 -7.25 -1.14
CA PHE A 274 8.43 -6.26 -1.21
C PHE A 274 9.33 -6.24 0.03
N ALA A 275 8.78 -6.45 1.22
CA ALA A 275 9.55 -6.43 2.45
C ALA A 275 10.37 -7.70 2.70
N GLY A 276 10.00 -8.84 2.10
CA GLY A 276 10.73 -10.09 2.26
C GLY A 276 10.99 -10.43 3.74
N ASP A 277 12.26 -10.62 4.11
CA ASP A 277 12.67 -10.96 5.49
C ASP A 277 12.44 -9.84 6.51
N ALA A 278 12.25 -8.60 6.07
CA ALA A 278 11.86 -7.49 6.95
C ALA A 278 10.38 -7.57 7.39
N PHE A 279 9.56 -8.40 6.75
CA PHE A 279 8.13 -8.51 7.02
C PHE A 279 7.84 -9.02 8.44
N CYS A 280 7.05 -8.27 9.19
CA CYS A 280 6.67 -8.58 10.58
C CYS A 280 5.14 -8.61 10.72
N PRO A 281 4.44 -9.70 10.35
CA PRO A 281 2.98 -9.72 10.26
C PRO A 281 2.26 -9.39 11.56
N ARG A 282 2.75 -9.91 12.71
CA ARG A 282 2.13 -9.65 14.02
C ARG A 282 2.20 -8.17 14.41
N ALA A 283 3.36 -7.55 14.23
CA ALA A 283 3.54 -6.14 14.56
C ALA A 283 2.71 -5.25 13.64
N LEU A 284 2.68 -5.58 12.35
CA LEU A 284 1.88 -4.86 11.37
C LEU A 284 0.39 -4.99 11.68
N LEU A 285 -0.11 -6.19 11.99
CA LEU A 285 -1.51 -6.40 12.34
C LEU A 285 -1.94 -5.56 13.55
N LEU A 286 -1.16 -5.62 14.64
CA LEU A 286 -1.43 -4.80 15.82
C LEU A 286 -1.40 -3.31 15.51
N SER A 287 -0.43 -2.87 14.70
CA SER A 287 -0.38 -1.48 14.24
C SER A 287 -1.63 -1.10 13.45
N ARG A 288 -2.14 -1.98 12.57
CA ARG A 288 -3.34 -1.67 11.77
C ARG A 288 -4.60 -1.60 12.62
N VAL A 289 -4.72 -2.45 13.62
CA VAL A 289 -5.83 -2.37 14.59
C VAL A 289 -5.77 -1.05 15.37
N LEU A 290 -4.62 -0.69 15.91
CA LEU A 290 -4.45 0.59 16.61
C LEU A 290 -4.68 1.78 15.67
N HIS A 291 -4.13 1.73 14.45
CA HIS A 291 -4.34 2.76 13.43
C HIS A 291 -5.83 2.96 13.12
N PHE A 292 -6.60 1.88 13.02
CA PHE A 292 -8.05 1.95 12.81
C PHE A 292 -8.72 2.79 13.91
N PHE A 293 -8.47 2.51 15.17
CA PHE A 293 -9.07 3.26 16.26
C PHE A 293 -8.61 4.71 16.31
N PHE A 294 -7.30 4.97 16.12
CA PHE A 294 -6.78 6.32 16.09
C PHE A 294 -7.31 7.14 14.91
N LEU A 295 -7.35 6.56 13.70
CA LEU A 295 -7.86 7.26 12.53
C LEU A 295 -9.36 7.58 12.69
N GLN A 296 -10.17 6.62 13.13
CA GLN A 296 -11.59 6.85 13.39
C GLN A 296 -11.81 7.93 14.45
N GLY A 297 -11.03 7.89 15.54
CA GLY A 297 -11.10 8.88 16.61
C GLY A 297 -10.69 10.27 16.14
N LEU A 298 -9.58 10.40 15.39
CA LEU A 298 -9.10 11.68 14.86
C LEU A 298 -10.10 12.27 13.88
N ILE A 299 -10.63 11.49 12.96
CA ILE A 299 -11.63 11.99 12.02
C ILE A 299 -12.90 12.41 12.75
N ARG A 300 -13.37 11.62 13.73
CA ARG A 300 -14.54 11.99 14.54
C ARG A 300 -14.33 13.29 15.30
N LEU A 301 -13.11 13.53 15.82
CA LEU A 301 -12.73 14.76 16.46
C LEU A 301 -12.75 15.94 15.48
N CYS A 302 -12.10 15.78 14.32
CA CYS A 302 -12.07 16.80 13.26
C CYS A 302 -13.49 17.17 12.79
N VAL A 303 -14.35 16.16 12.60
CA VAL A 303 -15.76 16.33 12.25
C VAL A 303 -16.50 17.21 13.26
N ARG A 304 -16.25 16.99 14.55
CA ARG A 304 -16.91 17.73 15.63
C ARG A 304 -16.48 19.19 15.70
N PHE A 305 -15.20 19.49 15.42
CA PHE A 305 -14.64 20.84 15.54
C PHE A 305 -14.61 21.64 14.23
N LEU A 306 -14.79 20.99 13.09
CA LEU A 306 -14.80 21.60 11.76
C LEU A 306 -16.13 21.31 11.02
N PRO A 307 -17.29 21.72 11.56
CA PRO A 307 -18.61 21.33 11.01
C PRO A 307 -18.83 21.78 9.57
N GLY A 308 -18.23 22.90 9.14
CA GLY A 308 -18.34 23.40 7.77
C GLY A 308 -17.69 22.51 6.69
N SER A 309 -16.73 21.68 7.06
CA SER A 309 -16.07 20.76 6.13
C SER A 309 -16.91 19.52 5.83
N LEU A 310 -17.92 19.22 6.62
CA LEU A 310 -18.72 18.00 6.62
C LEU A 310 -20.17 18.15 6.19
N ALA A 311 -20.70 19.37 6.19
CA ALA A 311 -22.05 19.65 5.70
C ALA A 311 -22.30 19.12 4.27
N VAL A 312 -21.23 18.72 3.58
CA VAL A 312 -21.21 18.19 2.21
C VAL A 312 -21.28 16.68 2.14
N CYS A 313 -20.90 15.95 3.20
CA CYS A 313 -21.15 14.51 3.20
C CYS A 313 -22.63 14.15 3.25
N SER A 314 -23.50 15.07 3.66
CA SER A 314 -24.97 14.87 3.68
C SER A 314 -25.65 15.19 2.35
N SER A 315 -24.98 15.94 1.46
CA SER A 315 -25.55 16.35 0.14
C SER A 315 -24.93 15.61 -1.04
N LEU A 316 -24.01 14.70 -0.81
CA LEU A 316 -23.49 13.80 -1.85
C LEU A 316 -24.56 12.76 -2.18
N SER A 317 -25.55 13.16 -3.02
CA SER A 317 -26.17 12.19 -3.91
C SER A 317 -25.06 11.43 -4.62
N ALA A 318 -25.19 10.10 -4.70
CA ALA A 318 -24.23 9.20 -5.31
C ALA A 318 -23.81 9.72 -6.71
N ARG A 319 -22.80 10.56 -6.78
CA ARG A 319 -22.11 10.85 -8.01
C ARG A 319 -21.22 9.65 -8.26
N VAL A 320 -21.81 8.63 -8.81
CA VAL A 320 -21.08 7.66 -9.60
C VAL A 320 -20.47 8.48 -10.73
N VAL A 321 -19.22 8.92 -10.54
CA VAL A 321 -18.43 9.37 -11.68
C VAL A 321 -18.30 8.10 -12.51
N PRO A 322 -18.91 8.06 -13.72
CA PRO A 322 -18.67 6.94 -14.60
C PRO A 322 -17.16 6.97 -14.83
N ILE A 323 -16.45 5.99 -14.28
CA ILE A 323 -15.10 5.67 -14.73
C ILE A 323 -15.28 5.55 -16.22
N SER A 324 -14.67 6.48 -16.99
CA SER A 324 -14.79 6.48 -18.44
C SER A 324 -14.53 5.06 -18.85
N ARG A 325 -15.54 4.41 -19.42
CA ARG A 325 -15.43 3.04 -19.89
C ARG A 325 -14.45 3.10 -21.05
N LEU A 326 -13.16 2.94 -20.73
CA LEU A 326 -12.20 2.52 -21.74
C LEU A 326 -12.79 1.25 -22.31
N PRO A 327 -12.99 1.17 -23.64
CA PRO A 327 -13.45 -0.07 -24.23
C PRO A 327 -12.50 -1.17 -23.74
N PRO A 328 -13.05 -2.34 -23.30
CA PRO A 328 -12.24 -3.41 -22.70
C PRO A 328 -11.04 -3.78 -23.60
N ASP A 329 -11.17 -3.63 -24.90
CA ASP A 329 -10.11 -3.87 -25.87
C ASP A 329 -8.93 -2.88 -25.75
N ALA A 330 -9.19 -1.61 -25.46
CA ALA A 330 -8.14 -0.61 -25.25
C ALA A 330 -7.39 -0.84 -23.91
N ALA A 331 -8.08 -1.30 -22.87
CA ALA A 331 -7.47 -1.67 -21.61
C ALA A 331 -6.59 -2.93 -21.75
N LEU A 332 -7.07 -3.93 -22.49
CA LEU A 332 -6.33 -5.15 -22.82
C LEU A 332 -5.09 -4.86 -23.67
N LEU A 333 -5.21 -4.02 -24.69
CA LEU A 333 -4.09 -3.60 -25.54
C LEU A 333 -3.04 -2.82 -24.72
N GLY A 334 -3.45 -1.89 -23.88
CA GLY A 334 -2.56 -1.12 -23.01
C GLY A 334 -1.81 -2.03 -22.04
N PHE A 335 -2.49 -2.97 -21.40
CA PHE A 335 -1.88 -3.94 -20.49
C PHE A 335 -0.93 -4.91 -21.23
N SER A 336 -1.34 -5.43 -22.39
CA SER A 336 -0.52 -6.30 -23.22
C SER A 336 0.73 -5.60 -23.73
N PHE A 337 0.61 -4.33 -24.16
CA PHE A 337 1.75 -3.52 -24.59
C PHE A 337 2.71 -3.25 -23.43
N LEU A 338 2.20 -2.96 -22.25
CA LEU A 338 2.99 -2.75 -21.05
C LEU A 338 3.74 -4.03 -20.65
N CYS A 339 3.08 -5.19 -20.68
CA CYS A 339 3.70 -6.49 -20.42
C CYS A 339 4.78 -6.84 -21.45
N ALA A 340 4.53 -6.56 -22.73
CA ALA A 340 5.51 -6.81 -23.81
C ALA A 340 6.74 -5.88 -23.70
N ALA A 341 6.52 -4.61 -23.35
CA ALA A 341 7.61 -3.66 -23.13
C ALA A 341 8.50 -4.09 -21.96
N LEU A 342 7.90 -4.59 -20.87
CA LEU A 342 8.63 -5.09 -19.72
C LEU A 342 9.38 -6.39 -19.99
N TYR A 343 8.77 -7.30 -20.73
CA TYR A 343 9.46 -8.50 -21.16
C TYR A 343 10.72 -8.18 -21.95
N LYS A 344 10.62 -7.19 -22.85
CA LYS A 344 11.75 -6.72 -23.66
C LYS A 344 12.82 -6.02 -22.82
N VAL A 345 12.44 -5.21 -21.83
CA VAL A 345 13.37 -4.58 -20.88
C VAL A 345 14.09 -5.65 -20.06
N ARG A 346 13.35 -6.64 -19.54
CA ARG A 346 13.93 -7.77 -18.81
C ARG A 346 14.91 -8.58 -19.67
N GLN A 347 14.59 -8.87 -20.93
CA GLN A 347 15.48 -9.58 -21.85
C GLN A 347 16.78 -8.79 -22.10
N ASN A 348 16.71 -7.47 -22.26
CA ASN A 348 17.89 -6.64 -22.45
C ASN A 348 18.77 -6.53 -21.20
N LEU A 349 18.21 -6.71 -20.00
CA LEU A 349 18.97 -6.75 -18.73
C LEU A 349 19.66 -8.09 -18.50
N TYR A 350 19.10 -9.19 -19.02
CA TYR A 350 19.73 -10.53 -18.92
C TYR A 350 20.80 -10.79 -19.99
N ASN A 351 20.80 -10.04 -21.09
CA ASN A 351 21.76 -10.17 -22.20
C ASN A 351 22.95 -9.22 -22.12
N LYS A 352 23.07 -8.45 -21.01
CA LYS A 352 24.27 -7.71 -20.59
C LYS A 352 24.88 -8.35 -19.35
#